data_d8313e3941eacfe1b6c04c69c046fd31
#
_entry.id   d8313e3941eacfe1b6c04c69c046fd31
#
_cell.length_a   1.000
_cell.length_b   1.000
_cell.length_c   1.000
_cell.angle_alpha   90.00
_cell.angle_beta   90.00
_cell.angle_gamma   90.00
#
_symmetry.space_group_name_H-M   'P 1'
#
loop_
_entity.id
_entity.type
_entity.pdbx_description
1 polymer ?
#
loop_
_entity_poly.entity_id
_entity_poly.type
_entity_poly.pdbx_seq_one_letter_code
_entity_poly.pdbx_strand_id
1 'polypeptide(L)'
;MNRRDFLKGGVIAATAMPMAGLAAVKEPENDGKAQYETDVLVVGGGPAGVCAAIAAARNGAKVLVVEQSGMLGGMATQGLVGPFMTCYDKAGEKMIIRGLFEEIVNRLVARGGALHPKGVFGNGPYSAWIPKGHDHVTPFDPEELKVLLDEMCAEAGVKVLLHTTFVEPVVKDGRAVGAKLFGKGGYKCVAAKIVIDATGDGDYAYRAGVPCVLGDGNGRLMPATMFFRVCNIDSEKLIADIEANKHTFHKKDGVSYRGFHWYVTKAIEAGEWDLPRRCLNMYRGVGQDVWLVNNGRIPGVDATDAESLSHAEVEGRHQTKVMMDFLRKYVPGCKDAILMCTGSTVGIRETRHVSGEAMLKVDDVINGVVPEDSVFLAANSVDVHGGKNNPMVSSYQTINANWYGVSYRCLVAKGVENLLLAGRCLSGEPAAAGAVRVMPPCMAMGQAAGTAAALCLKVGTTPRALEGKMLVKTLAAQGAFLG
;
A
#
# COMPACT_ATOMS: atom_id res chain seq x y z
N MET A 1 2.48 40.65 12.39
CA MET A 1 1.90 41.01 11.08
C MET A 1 0.68 40.11 10.87
N ASN A 2 -0.51 40.71 10.87
CA ASN A 2 -1.79 40.00 10.96
C ASN A 2 -2.24 39.54 9.57
N ARG A 3 -2.87 38.36 9.48
CA ARG A 3 -3.35 37.72 8.23
C ARG A 3 -4.26 38.58 7.34
N ARG A 4 -4.77 39.70 7.84
CA ARG A 4 -5.65 40.62 7.08
C ARG A 4 -4.94 41.66 6.23
N ASP A 5 -3.64 41.86 6.40
CA ASP A 5 -2.88 42.92 5.71
C ASP A 5 -2.22 42.46 4.40
N PHE A 6 -2.22 41.14 4.12
CA PHE A 6 -1.63 40.60 2.90
C PHE A 6 -2.55 40.67 1.66
N LEU A 7 -3.84 40.97 1.84
CA LEU A 7 -4.83 41.01 0.76
C LEU A 7 -5.20 42.46 0.28
N LYS A 8 -4.51 43.49 0.72
CA LYS A 8 -4.83 44.89 0.39
C LYS A 8 -3.72 45.69 -0.29
N GLY A 9 -2.83 45.08 -1.00
CA GLY A 9 -1.77 45.80 -1.70
C GLY A 9 -1.41 45.24 -3.02
N GLY A 10 -1.94 45.74 -4.10
CA GLY A 10 -1.41 45.44 -5.43
C GLY A 10 -2.41 45.37 -6.57
N VAL A 11 -3.13 46.46 -6.82
CA VAL A 11 -3.66 46.66 -8.17
C VAL A 11 -2.47 47.08 -9.06
N ILE A 12 -1.83 46.11 -9.67
CA ILE A 12 -0.89 46.36 -10.77
C ILE A 12 -1.74 46.57 -12.03
N ALA A 13 -1.69 47.78 -12.58
CA ALA A 13 -2.27 48.08 -13.86
C ALA A 13 -1.65 47.17 -14.92
N ALA A 14 -2.40 46.19 -15.39
CA ALA A 14 -2.01 45.35 -16.52
C ALA A 14 -2.07 46.23 -17.78
N THR A 15 -0.92 46.71 -18.24
CA THR A 15 -0.78 47.18 -19.62
C THR A 15 -0.98 45.96 -20.51
N ALA A 16 -2.07 46.00 -21.30
CA ALA A 16 -2.36 44.99 -22.30
C ALA A 16 -1.24 44.96 -23.36
N MET A 17 -0.29 44.06 -23.23
CA MET A 17 0.55 43.64 -24.34
C MET A 17 -0.36 42.85 -25.32
N PRO A 18 -0.26 43.09 -26.63
CA PRO A 18 -1.00 42.29 -27.61
C PRO A 18 -0.53 40.84 -27.46
N MET A 19 -1.44 39.97 -27.10
CA MET A 19 -1.20 38.52 -27.16
C MET A 19 -1.03 38.14 -28.63
N ALA A 20 0.25 38.19 -29.09
CA ALA A 20 0.61 37.50 -30.31
C ALA A 20 0.31 36.00 -30.11
N GLY A 21 -0.61 35.51 -30.91
CA GLY A 21 -1.14 34.15 -30.96
C GLY A 21 -0.47 33.12 -30.07
N LEU A 22 -1.07 32.80 -28.96
CA LEU A 22 -0.98 31.46 -28.42
C LEU A 22 -1.55 30.55 -29.51
N ALA A 23 -0.68 29.99 -30.36
CA ALA A 23 -1.05 28.85 -31.17
C ALA A 23 -1.67 27.88 -30.19
N ALA A 24 -2.95 27.59 -30.33
CA ALA A 24 -3.61 26.53 -29.59
C ALA A 24 -2.67 25.32 -29.68
N VAL A 25 -2.17 24.85 -28.55
CA VAL A 25 -1.41 23.60 -28.52
C VAL A 25 -2.41 22.60 -29.10
N LYS A 26 -2.25 22.27 -30.39
CA LYS A 26 -3.01 21.19 -30.99
C LYS A 26 -2.75 20.01 -30.09
N GLU A 27 -3.80 19.50 -29.44
CA GLU A 27 -3.73 18.16 -28.90
C GLU A 27 -3.10 17.33 -30.01
N PRO A 28 -2.05 16.56 -29.73
CA PRO A 28 -1.48 15.70 -30.76
C PRO A 28 -2.66 14.89 -31.27
N GLU A 29 -2.98 15.05 -32.58
CA GLU A 29 -4.00 14.24 -33.24
C GLU A 29 -3.59 12.79 -32.99
N ASN A 30 -4.20 12.20 -31.95
CA ASN A 30 -4.00 10.79 -31.67
C ASN A 30 -4.83 10.11 -32.78
N ASP A 31 -4.14 9.70 -33.85
CA ASP A 31 -4.73 9.00 -35.02
C ASP A 31 -5.34 7.63 -34.61
N GLY A 32 -5.63 7.45 -33.34
CA GLY A 32 -6.25 6.26 -32.75
C GLY A 32 -5.30 5.07 -32.63
N LYS A 33 -4.02 5.24 -33.01
CA LYS A 33 -3.02 4.19 -32.91
C LYS A 33 -2.41 4.14 -31.50
N ALA A 34 -2.28 2.93 -30.97
CA ALA A 34 -1.57 2.71 -29.72
C ALA A 34 -0.07 2.98 -29.90
N GLN A 35 0.51 3.86 -29.03
CA GLN A 35 1.95 4.09 -29.00
C GLN A 35 2.70 2.93 -28.32
N TYR A 36 2.01 2.14 -27.54
CA TYR A 36 2.53 0.94 -26.89
C TYR A 36 1.62 -0.24 -27.14
N GLU A 37 2.21 -1.37 -27.46
CA GLU A 37 1.53 -2.67 -27.55
C GLU A 37 2.21 -3.64 -26.60
N THR A 38 1.42 -4.30 -25.77
CA THR A 38 1.87 -5.24 -24.76
C THR A 38 0.92 -6.42 -24.62
N ASP A 39 1.38 -7.52 -24.07
CA ASP A 39 0.50 -8.64 -23.73
C ASP A 39 -0.25 -8.33 -22.41
N VAL A 40 0.48 -7.86 -21.40
CA VAL A 40 -0.08 -7.52 -20.10
C VAL A 40 0.26 -6.08 -19.76
N LEU A 41 -0.77 -5.28 -19.49
CA LEU A 41 -0.65 -3.94 -18.92
C LEU A 41 -0.93 -4.01 -17.43
N VAL A 42 0.03 -3.58 -16.61
CA VAL A 42 -0.15 -3.40 -15.17
C VAL A 42 -0.30 -1.92 -14.87
N VAL A 43 -1.42 -1.52 -14.31
CA VAL A 43 -1.72 -0.14 -13.93
C VAL A 43 -1.48 0.04 -12.43
N GLY A 44 -0.41 0.77 -12.09
CA GLY A 44 0.10 0.97 -10.73
C GLY A 44 1.33 0.11 -10.42
N GLY A 45 2.42 0.78 -10.03
CA GLY A 45 3.72 0.18 -9.66
C GLY A 45 3.90 -0.05 -8.16
N GLY A 46 2.79 -0.20 -7.41
CA GLY A 46 2.81 -0.54 -5.98
C GLY A 46 3.29 -1.98 -5.70
N PRO A 47 3.27 -2.45 -4.42
CA PRO A 47 3.75 -3.79 -4.07
C PRO A 47 3.12 -4.90 -4.89
N ALA A 48 1.79 -4.82 -5.12
CA ALA A 48 1.07 -5.80 -5.94
C ALA A 48 1.44 -5.69 -7.42
N GLY A 49 1.49 -4.46 -7.95
CA GLY A 49 1.73 -4.23 -9.38
C GLY A 49 3.12 -4.67 -9.83
N VAL A 50 4.16 -4.38 -9.04
CA VAL A 50 5.53 -4.83 -9.35
C VAL A 50 5.60 -6.36 -9.37
N CYS A 51 5.04 -7.03 -8.37
CA CYS A 51 5.01 -8.50 -8.33
C CYS A 51 4.18 -9.08 -9.49
N ALA A 52 3.08 -8.41 -9.89
CA ALA A 52 2.30 -8.82 -11.06
C ALA A 52 3.10 -8.70 -12.35
N ALA A 53 3.80 -7.59 -12.53
CA ALA A 53 4.61 -7.35 -13.72
C ALA A 53 5.76 -8.37 -13.84
N ILE A 54 6.51 -8.58 -12.75
CA ILE A 54 7.61 -9.55 -12.71
C ILE A 54 7.09 -10.97 -12.96
N ALA A 55 5.98 -11.37 -12.29
CA ALA A 55 5.41 -12.71 -12.46
C ALA A 55 4.94 -12.93 -13.90
N ALA A 56 4.22 -12.00 -14.50
CA ALA A 56 3.76 -12.12 -15.87
C ALA A 56 4.93 -12.24 -16.86
N ALA A 57 5.95 -11.40 -16.70
CA ALA A 57 7.13 -11.41 -17.57
C ALA A 57 7.96 -12.70 -17.45
N ARG A 58 8.19 -13.19 -16.22
CA ARG A 58 8.88 -14.46 -15.98
C ARG A 58 8.13 -15.68 -16.54
N ASN A 59 6.82 -15.56 -16.76
CA ASN A 59 5.98 -16.57 -17.42
C ASN A 59 5.87 -16.35 -18.95
N GLY A 60 6.66 -15.44 -19.54
CA GLY A 60 6.82 -15.25 -20.97
C GLY A 60 5.94 -14.18 -21.61
N ALA A 61 5.17 -13.41 -20.84
CA ALA A 61 4.39 -12.31 -21.38
C ALA A 61 5.25 -11.06 -21.61
N LYS A 62 4.96 -10.30 -22.66
CA LYS A 62 5.47 -8.93 -22.84
C LYS A 62 4.69 -8.00 -21.91
N VAL A 63 5.37 -7.34 -20.98
CA VAL A 63 4.73 -6.57 -19.89
C VAL A 63 5.11 -5.10 -19.94
N LEU A 64 4.11 -4.26 -19.75
CA LEU A 64 4.27 -2.83 -19.46
C LEU A 64 3.66 -2.54 -18.09
N VAL A 65 4.42 -1.99 -17.16
CA VAL A 65 3.91 -1.40 -15.92
C VAL A 65 3.95 0.12 -16.00
N VAL A 66 2.88 0.78 -15.57
CA VAL A 66 2.77 2.24 -15.53
C VAL A 66 2.59 2.69 -14.09
N GLU A 67 3.33 3.72 -13.68
CA GLU A 67 3.33 4.27 -12.33
C GLU A 67 3.35 5.81 -12.39
N GLN A 68 2.45 6.44 -11.64
CA GLN A 68 2.30 7.90 -11.61
C GLN A 68 3.47 8.62 -10.94
N SER A 69 4.16 7.95 -10.05
CA SER A 69 5.33 8.51 -9.35
C SER A 69 6.65 8.22 -10.06
N GLY A 70 7.74 8.73 -9.50
CA GLY A 70 9.10 8.51 -9.98
C GLY A 70 9.76 7.24 -9.45
N MET A 71 9.02 6.32 -8.82
CA MET A 71 9.58 5.11 -8.21
C MET A 71 8.57 3.98 -8.14
N LEU A 72 9.04 2.74 -8.18
CA LEU A 72 8.26 1.54 -7.88
C LEU A 72 8.12 1.30 -6.37
N GLY A 73 7.21 0.43 -5.97
CA GLY A 73 7.00 -0.01 -4.58
C GLY A 73 5.86 0.69 -3.83
N GLY A 74 5.27 1.76 -4.38
CA GLY A 74 4.07 2.43 -3.84
C GLY A 74 4.16 2.71 -2.34
N MET A 75 3.25 2.14 -1.53
CA MET A 75 3.23 2.39 -0.08
C MET A 75 4.52 1.99 0.63
N ALA A 76 5.27 1.00 0.15
CA ALA A 76 6.55 0.60 0.75
C ALA A 76 7.65 1.66 0.55
N THR A 77 7.63 2.38 -0.56
CA THR A 77 8.66 3.35 -0.95
C THR A 77 8.19 4.78 -0.84
N GLN A 78 7.13 5.16 -1.54
CA GLN A 78 6.55 6.52 -1.50
C GLN A 78 5.89 6.82 -0.16
N GLY A 79 5.07 5.89 0.33
CA GLY A 79 4.33 6.03 1.58
C GLY A 79 5.16 5.77 2.82
N LEU A 80 6.39 5.25 2.68
CA LEU A 80 7.27 4.81 3.79
C LEU A 80 6.58 3.84 4.76
N VAL A 81 5.56 3.12 4.30
CA VAL A 81 4.86 2.14 5.15
C VAL A 81 5.78 0.95 5.41
N GLY A 82 6.05 0.72 6.67
CA GLY A 82 6.91 -0.38 7.13
C GLY A 82 6.66 -0.70 8.61
N PRO A 83 7.19 -1.81 9.09
CA PRO A 83 7.80 -2.94 8.37
C PRO A 83 6.78 -3.71 7.51
N PHE A 84 7.20 -4.69 6.67
CA PHE A 84 6.27 -5.64 6.07
C PHE A 84 5.63 -6.51 7.17
N MET A 85 4.32 -6.56 7.19
CA MET A 85 3.52 -7.30 8.19
C MET A 85 2.61 -8.29 7.49
N THR A 86 2.37 -9.44 8.03
CA THR A 86 3.29 -10.47 8.47
C THR A 86 3.28 -11.53 7.37
N CYS A 87 4.27 -12.35 7.27
CA CYS A 87 4.36 -13.39 6.26
C CYS A 87 4.36 -14.80 6.86
N TYR A 88 4.22 -14.90 8.18
CA TYR A 88 4.16 -16.15 8.92
C TYR A 88 2.71 -16.56 9.23
N ASP A 89 2.54 -17.84 9.55
CA ASP A 89 1.29 -18.36 10.09
C ASP A 89 0.99 -17.76 11.48
N LYS A 90 -0.22 -18.00 11.99
CA LYS A 90 -0.64 -17.45 13.29
C LYS A 90 0.23 -17.95 14.46
N ALA A 91 0.75 -19.17 14.36
CA ALA A 91 1.62 -19.76 15.38
C ALA A 91 3.04 -19.15 15.36
N GLY A 92 3.43 -18.44 14.28
CA GLY A 92 4.79 -17.91 14.10
C GLY A 92 5.83 -18.96 13.76
N GLU A 93 5.40 -20.15 13.31
CA GLU A 93 6.27 -21.29 13.05
C GLU A 93 6.70 -21.37 11.59
N LYS A 94 5.82 -20.99 10.68
CA LYS A 94 6.01 -21.21 9.24
C LYS A 94 5.78 -19.93 8.44
N MET A 95 6.74 -19.59 7.57
CA MET A 95 6.55 -18.56 6.57
C MET A 95 5.57 -19.07 5.51
N ILE A 96 4.40 -18.44 5.39
CA ILE A 96 3.30 -18.84 4.49
C ILE A 96 3.15 -17.90 3.29
N ILE A 97 3.65 -16.69 3.34
CA ILE A 97 3.75 -15.83 2.15
C ILE A 97 5.18 -15.91 1.62
N ARG A 98 5.34 -16.65 0.52
CA ARG A 98 6.62 -16.99 -0.09
C ARG A 98 6.67 -16.53 -1.56
N GLY A 99 7.40 -17.22 -2.41
CA GLY A 99 7.54 -16.86 -3.83
C GLY A 99 8.27 -15.53 -4.03
N LEU A 100 7.69 -14.60 -4.80
CA LEU A 100 8.32 -13.30 -5.08
C LEU A 100 8.54 -12.45 -3.82
N PHE A 101 7.63 -12.51 -2.84
CA PHE A 101 7.84 -11.81 -1.58
C PHE A 101 9.08 -12.31 -0.85
N GLU A 102 9.23 -13.63 -0.72
CA GLU A 102 10.41 -14.25 -0.07
C GLU A 102 11.71 -13.91 -0.84
N GLU A 103 11.68 -13.91 -2.18
CA GLU A 103 12.80 -13.51 -3.00
C GLU A 103 13.20 -12.06 -2.73
N ILE A 104 12.24 -11.13 -2.71
CA ILE A 104 12.48 -9.71 -2.40
C ILE A 104 13.13 -9.57 -1.01
N VAL A 105 12.57 -10.24 0.00
CA VAL A 105 13.11 -10.21 1.37
C VAL A 105 14.55 -10.74 1.40
N ASN A 106 14.79 -11.91 0.80
CA ASN A 106 16.12 -12.54 0.81
C ASN A 106 17.17 -11.67 0.10
N ARG A 107 16.80 -11.06 -1.03
CA ARG A 107 17.69 -10.16 -1.79
C ARG A 107 17.98 -8.88 -1.01
N LEU A 108 17.00 -8.30 -0.30
CA LEU A 108 17.20 -7.16 0.59
C LEU A 108 18.11 -7.52 1.78
N VAL A 109 17.89 -8.68 2.41
CA VAL A 109 18.73 -9.15 3.51
C VAL A 109 20.18 -9.33 3.06
N ALA A 110 20.40 -9.92 1.88
CA ALA A 110 21.74 -10.11 1.33
C ALA A 110 22.48 -8.79 1.06
N ARG A 111 21.76 -7.67 0.86
CA ARG A 111 22.29 -6.31 0.69
C ARG A 111 22.42 -5.53 2.00
N GLY A 112 21.98 -6.10 3.12
CA GLY A 112 21.87 -5.37 4.40
C GLY A 112 20.69 -4.39 4.44
N GLY A 113 19.79 -4.42 3.45
CA GLY A 113 18.62 -3.56 3.32
C GLY A 113 17.37 -4.08 4.04
N ALA A 114 17.40 -5.25 4.68
CA ALA A 114 16.30 -5.76 5.50
C ALA A 114 16.81 -6.70 6.61
N LEU A 115 15.96 -6.92 7.62
CA LEU A 115 16.13 -8.00 8.58
C LEU A 115 15.20 -9.15 8.20
N HIS A 116 15.73 -10.39 8.21
CA HIS A 116 14.92 -11.56 7.91
C HIS A 116 13.86 -11.78 9.00
N PRO A 117 12.57 -11.98 8.65
CA PRO A 117 11.47 -12.05 9.62
C PRO A 117 11.62 -13.17 10.65
N LYS A 118 12.34 -14.25 10.34
CA LYS A 118 12.60 -15.36 11.28
C LYS A 118 13.25 -14.88 12.59
N GLY A 119 14.06 -13.82 12.56
CA GLY A 119 14.76 -13.27 13.72
C GLY A 119 14.08 -12.08 14.37
N VAL A 120 12.88 -11.67 13.94
CA VAL A 120 12.19 -10.49 14.45
C VAL A 120 10.95 -10.90 15.24
N PHE A 121 10.92 -10.53 16.52
CA PHE A 121 9.83 -10.90 17.44
C PHE A 121 9.00 -9.68 17.84
N GLY A 122 7.71 -9.94 18.18
CA GLY A 122 6.69 -8.93 18.39
C GLY A 122 6.86 -8.02 19.60
N ASN A 123 7.74 -8.35 20.56
CA ASN A 123 7.93 -7.59 21.79
C ASN A 123 9.22 -6.75 21.83
N GLY A 124 9.76 -6.38 20.69
CA GLY A 124 10.99 -5.64 20.54
C GLY A 124 10.88 -4.37 19.71
N PRO A 125 12.00 -3.66 19.52
CA PRO A 125 12.00 -2.35 18.86
C PRO A 125 11.59 -2.39 17.40
N TYR A 126 11.82 -3.48 16.69
CA TYR A 126 11.46 -3.64 15.28
C TYR A 126 9.96 -3.86 15.05
N SER A 127 9.23 -4.20 16.09
CA SER A 127 7.77 -4.42 16.08
C SER A 127 7.01 -3.38 16.89
N ALA A 128 7.66 -2.28 17.31
CA ALA A 128 7.12 -1.27 18.23
C ALA A 128 6.56 -1.90 19.53
N TRP A 129 7.18 -2.96 20.02
CA TRP A 129 6.75 -3.73 21.21
C TRP A 129 5.29 -4.20 21.17
N ILE A 130 4.80 -4.52 19.98
CA ILE A 130 3.45 -5.04 19.77
C ILE A 130 3.53 -6.56 19.57
N PRO A 131 3.14 -7.38 20.58
CA PRO A 131 3.34 -8.83 20.51
C PRO A 131 2.36 -9.56 19.60
N LYS A 132 1.17 -8.98 19.35
CA LYS A 132 0.14 -9.60 18.49
C LYS A 132 0.06 -8.91 17.15
N GLY A 133 0.17 -9.68 16.07
CA GLY A 133 0.10 -9.18 14.69
C GLY A 133 1.36 -8.46 14.20
N HIS A 134 2.40 -8.34 15.04
CA HIS A 134 3.68 -7.74 14.71
C HIS A 134 4.85 -8.69 14.97
N ASP A 135 4.56 -9.97 15.16
CA ASP A 135 5.57 -11.02 15.20
C ASP A 135 6.01 -11.38 13.79
N HIS A 136 7.28 -11.69 13.60
CA HIS A 136 7.87 -11.98 12.29
C HIS A 136 7.62 -10.90 11.21
N VAL A 137 7.67 -9.63 11.60
CA VAL A 137 7.67 -8.52 10.65
C VAL A 137 9.04 -8.42 9.97
N THR A 138 9.08 -7.83 8.77
CA THR A 138 10.31 -7.58 8.03
C THR A 138 10.61 -6.09 8.01
N PRO A 139 11.49 -5.59 8.88
CA PRO A 139 12.05 -4.25 8.74
C PRO A 139 12.88 -4.16 7.45
N PHE A 140 12.72 -3.09 6.70
CA PHE A 140 13.45 -2.89 5.45
C PHE A 140 13.83 -1.42 5.25
N ASP A 141 14.86 -1.18 4.44
CA ASP A 141 15.21 0.15 3.95
C ASP A 141 14.47 0.43 2.63
N PRO A 142 13.64 1.50 2.55
CA PRO A 142 12.89 1.81 1.34
C PRO A 142 13.79 2.23 0.16
N GLU A 143 15.00 2.77 0.39
CA GLU A 143 15.91 3.14 -0.71
C GLU A 143 16.49 1.88 -1.37
N GLU A 144 16.95 0.90 -0.57
CA GLU A 144 17.39 -0.39 -1.08
C GLU A 144 16.28 -1.14 -1.81
N LEU A 145 15.04 -1.01 -1.31
CA LEU A 145 13.88 -1.61 -1.98
C LEU A 145 13.61 -0.99 -3.35
N LYS A 146 13.71 0.34 -3.51
CA LYS A 146 13.54 1.00 -4.82
C LYS A 146 14.49 0.41 -5.85
N VAL A 147 15.78 0.38 -5.53
CA VAL A 147 16.82 -0.15 -6.40
C VAL A 147 16.56 -1.62 -6.75
N LEU A 148 16.23 -2.43 -5.74
CA LEU A 148 15.95 -3.84 -5.97
C LEU A 148 14.75 -4.08 -6.91
N LEU A 149 13.68 -3.30 -6.77
CA LEU A 149 12.49 -3.47 -7.62
C LEU A 149 12.78 -3.05 -9.07
N ASP A 150 13.59 -2.02 -9.29
CA ASP A 150 14.03 -1.61 -10.62
C ASP A 150 14.88 -2.72 -11.28
N GLU A 151 15.83 -3.30 -10.55
CA GLU A 151 16.65 -4.41 -11.01
C GLU A 151 15.81 -5.66 -11.33
N MET A 152 14.91 -6.05 -10.44
CA MET A 152 14.06 -7.23 -10.66
C MET A 152 13.13 -7.05 -11.88
N CYS A 153 12.63 -5.85 -12.11
CA CYS A 153 11.87 -5.53 -13.33
C CYS A 153 12.74 -5.62 -14.57
N ALA A 154 13.96 -5.08 -14.53
CA ALA A 154 14.90 -5.14 -15.66
C ALA A 154 15.33 -6.59 -15.96
N GLU A 155 15.67 -7.38 -14.94
CA GLU A 155 16.01 -8.79 -15.04
C GLU A 155 14.88 -9.62 -15.69
N ALA A 156 13.61 -9.28 -15.36
CA ALA A 156 12.45 -9.95 -15.92
C ALA A 156 12.06 -9.44 -17.33
N GLY A 157 12.68 -8.37 -17.83
CA GLY A 157 12.35 -7.76 -19.11
C GLY A 157 11.04 -6.94 -19.08
N VAL A 158 10.63 -6.47 -17.91
CA VAL A 158 9.46 -5.60 -17.75
C VAL A 158 9.78 -4.20 -18.27
N LYS A 159 8.94 -3.67 -19.14
CA LYS A 159 8.99 -2.24 -19.50
C LYS A 159 8.31 -1.42 -18.42
N VAL A 160 9.02 -0.43 -17.85
CA VAL A 160 8.52 0.46 -16.80
C VAL A 160 8.32 1.86 -17.36
N LEU A 161 7.17 2.47 -17.11
CA LEU A 161 6.91 3.89 -17.36
C LEU A 161 6.55 4.57 -16.03
N LEU A 162 7.49 5.30 -15.47
CA LEU A 162 7.30 6.18 -14.33
C LEU A 162 6.75 7.55 -14.77
N HIS A 163 6.29 8.38 -13.82
CA HIS A 163 5.68 9.69 -14.08
C HIS A 163 4.56 9.62 -15.12
N THR A 164 3.81 8.51 -15.10
CA THR A 164 2.79 8.23 -16.11
C THR A 164 1.49 7.83 -15.40
N THR A 165 0.52 8.72 -15.45
CA THR A 165 -0.77 8.58 -14.79
C THR A 165 -1.78 7.86 -15.69
N PHE A 166 -2.52 6.90 -15.14
CA PHE A 166 -3.69 6.32 -15.77
C PHE A 166 -4.82 7.37 -15.87
N VAL A 167 -5.45 7.46 -17.03
CA VAL A 167 -6.56 8.41 -17.29
C VAL A 167 -7.86 7.67 -17.51
N GLU A 168 -7.91 6.79 -18.51
CA GLU A 168 -9.13 6.10 -18.90
C GLU A 168 -8.85 4.66 -19.34
N PRO A 169 -9.75 3.70 -19.05
CA PRO A 169 -9.68 2.37 -19.64
C PRO A 169 -10.08 2.41 -21.12
N VAL A 170 -9.50 1.54 -21.91
CA VAL A 170 -10.01 1.21 -23.23
C VAL A 170 -10.75 -0.13 -23.13
N VAL A 171 -12.08 -0.06 -23.22
CA VAL A 171 -12.97 -1.24 -23.18
C VAL A 171 -13.67 -1.38 -24.51
N LYS A 172 -13.61 -2.59 -25.11
CA LYS A 172 -14.33 -2.93 -26.35
C LYS A 172 -15.09 -4.23 -26.13
N ASP A 173 -16.36 -4.24 -26.48
CA ASP A 173 -17.25 -5.41 -26.37
C ASP A 173 -17.18 -6.07 -24.98
N GLY A 174 -17.19 -5.25 -23.91
CA GLY A 174 -17.09 -5.70 -22.53
C GLY A 174 -15.71 -6.24 -22.10
N ARG A 175 -14.66 -6.00 -22.90
CA ARG A 175 -13.28 -6.48 -22.65
C ARG A 175 -12.33 -5.31 -22.42
N ALA A 176 -11.49 -5.40 -21.41
CA ALA A 176 -10.35 -4.52 -21.23
C ALA A 176 -9.30 -4.81 -22.32
N VAL A 177 -8.99 -3.80 -23.15
CA VAL A 177 -8.07 -3.94 -24.28
C VAL A 177 -6.94 -2.90 -24.26
N GLY A 178 -6.83 -2.12 -23.18
CA GLY A 178 -5.77 -1.12 -23.05
C GLY A 178 -6.14 0.03 -22.14
N ALA A 179 -5.40 1.11 -22.22
CA ALA A 179 -5.60 2.32 -21.42
C ALA A 179 -5.14 3.58 -22.15
N LYS A 180 -5.72 4.72 -21.79
CA LYS A 180 -5.16 6.05 -22.02
C LYS A 180 -4.39 6.48 -20.79
N LEU A 181 -3.22 7.02 -21.01
CA LEU A 181 -2.26 7.48 -20.03
C LEU A 181 -1.92 8.94 -20.28
N PHE A 182 -1.45 9.62 -19.23
CA PHE A 182 -0.88 10.96 -19.33
C PHE A 182 0.48 11.02 -18.66
N GLY A 183 1.44 11.66 -19.31
CA GLY A 183 2.78 11.86 -18.78
C GLY A 183 3.51 12.94 -19.54
N LYS A 184 4.82 13.08 -19.34
CA LYS A 184 5.60 14.00 -20.13
C LYS A 184 5.51 13.63 -21.62
N GLY A 185 5.27 14.63 -22.47
CA GLY A 185 4.99 14.42 -23.88
C GLY A 185 3.51 14.19 -24.22
N GLY A 186 2.59 14.40 -23.25
CA GLY A 186 1.14 14.39 -23.46
C GLY A 186 0.49 13.02 -23.28
N TYR A 187 -0.67 12.87 -23.91
CA TYR A 187 -1.45 11.62 -23.86
C TYR A 187 -0.77 10.49 -24.61
N LYS A 188 -0.93 9.28 -24.09
CA LYS A 188 -0.43 8.03 -24.68
C LYS A 188 -1.51 6.97 -24.64
N CYS A 189 -1.61 6.17 -25.70
CA CYS A 189 -2.50 5.02 -25.75
C CYS A 189 -1.68 3.72 -25.67
N VAL A 190 -2.17 2.79 -24.89
CA VAL A 190 -1.62 1.44 -24.76
C VAL A 190 -2.67 0.43 -25.22
N ALA A 191 -2.29 -0.48 -26.11
CA ALA A 191 -3.08 -1.68 -26.39
C ALA A 191 -2.52 -2.86 -25.57
N ALA A 192 -3.40 -3.63 -24.98
CA ALA A 192 -3.05 -4.78 -24.15
C ALA A 192 -4.05 -5.92 -24.34
N LYS A 193 -3.60 -7.15 -24.20
CA LYS A 193 -4.47 -8.34 -24.25
C LYS A 193 -5.15 -8.59 -22.92
N ILE A 194 -4.43 -8.34 -21.81
CA ILE A 194 -4.94 -8.44 -20.43
C ILE A 194 -4.47 -7.21 -19.65
N VAL A 195 -5.33 -6.70 -18.78
CA VAL A 195 -5.03 -5.59 -17.88
C VAL A 195 -5.10 -6.06 -16.43
N ILE A 196 -4.15 -5.62 -15.61
CA ILE A 196 -4.15 -5.81 -14.16
C ILE A 196 -4.29 -4.45 -13.49
N ASP A 197 -5.41 -4.24 -12.79
CA ASP A 197 -5.61 -3.07 -11.94
C ASP A 197 -4.87 -3.28 -10.61
N ALA A 198 -3.76 -2.58 -10.45
CA ALA A 198 -2.96 -2.54 -9.24
C ALA A 198 -2.83 -1.11 -8.68
N THR A 199 -3.77 -0.22 -9.01
CA THR A 199 -3.80 1.17 -8.57
C THR A 199 -3.99 1.30 -7.05
N GLY A 200 -4.46 0.24 -6.40
CA GLY A 200 -4.80 0.22 -4.99
C GLY A 200 -6.19 0.81 -4.71
N ASP A 201 -6.66 1.72 -5.54
CA ASP A 201 -7.95 2.39 -5.41
C ASP A 201 -9.01 1.87 -6.42
N GLY A 202 -8.62 0.88 -7.25
CA GLY A 202 -9.50 0.28 -8.25
C GLY A 202 -9.88 1.25 -9.36
N ASP A 203 -8.97 2.17 -9.71
CA ASP A 203 -9.28 3.26 -10.64
C ASP A 203 -9.59 2.76 -12.05
N TYR A 204 -8.87 1.73 -12.52
CA TYR A 204 -9.15 1.14 -13.82
C TYR A 204 -10.51 0.43 -13.81
N ALA A 205 -10.73 -0.44 -12.83
CA ALA A 205 -11.95 -1.22 -12.71
C ALA A 205 -13.19 -0.33 -12.56
N TYR A 206 -13.11 0.68 -11.68
CA TYR A 206 -14.18 1.64 -11.48
C TYR A 206 -14.56 2.38 -12.78
N ARG A 207 -13.56 2.92 -13.48
CA ARG A 207 -13.80 3.64 -14.75
C ARG A 207 -14.19 2.71 -15.90
N ALA A 208 -13.88 1.42 -15.82
CA ALA A 208 -14.35 0.40 -16.74
C ALA A 208 -15.81 -0.05 -16.46
N GLY A 209 -16.45 0.47 -15.41
CA GLY A 209 -17.83 0.18 -15.05
C GLY A 209 -18.00 -1.06 -14.15
N VAL A 210 -16.92 -1.59 -13.56
CA VAL A 210 -17.03 -2.66 -12.57
C VAL A 210 -17.66 -2.12 -11.30
N PRO A 211 -18.69 -2.78 -10.71
CA PRO A 211 -19.29 -2.33 -9.46
C PRO A 211 -18.25 -2.27 -8.32
N CYS A 212 -18.30 -1.20 -7.54
CA CYS A 212 -17.40 -0.97 -6.41
C CYS A 212 -18.17 -0.49 -5.19
N VAL A 213 -17.64 -0.80 -4.00
CA VAL A 213 -18.11 -0.22 -2.73
C VAL A 213 -16.98 0.66 -2.17
N LEU A 214 -17.30 1.91 -1.83
CA LEU A 214 -16.35 2.83 -1.20
C LEU A 214 -16.41 2.66 0.32
N GLY A 215 -15.23 2.37 0.93
CA GLY A 215 -15.14 2.14 2.37
C GLY A 215 -16.09 1.03 2.82
N ASP A 216 -16.80 1.24 3.93
CA ASP A 216 -17.80 0.29 4.44
C ASP A 216 -19.18 0.37 3.74
N GLY A 217 -19.30 1.15 2.69
CA GLY A 217 -20.56 1.38 1.96
C GLY A 217 -21.52 2.36 2.64
N ASN A 218 -21.20 2.84 3.85
CA ASN A 218 -22.01 3.78 4.64
C ASN A 218 -21.30 5.13 4.85
N GLY A 219 -20.32 5.44 4.01
CA GLY A 219 -19.55 6.67 4.06
C GLY A 219 -18.42 6.69 5.09
N ARG A 220 -18.08 5.55 5.68
CA ARG A 220 -16.95 5.40 6.59
C ARG A 220 -15.73 4.90 5.82
N LEU A 221 -14.61 5.59 6.02
CA LEU A 221 -13.30 5.24 5.50
C LEU A 221 -12.31 5.10 6.65
N MET A 222 -11.37 4.17 6.53
CA MET A 222 -10.29 4.04 7.50
C MET A 222 -9.38 5.27 7.43
N PRO A 223 -8.90 5.80 8.58
CA PRO A 223 -8.06 7.01 8.59
C PRO A 223 -6.75 6.80 7.85
N ALA A 224 -6.32 7.83 7.12
CA ALA A 224 -5.00 7.90 6.52
C ALA A 224 -3.90 8.16 7.57
N THR A 225 -2.64 7.94 7.20
CA THR A 225 -1.48 8.19 8.06
C THR A 225 -0.30 8.67 7.24
N MET A 226 0.30 9.80 7.63
CA MET A 226 1.63 10.19 7.14
C MET A 226 2.68 9.41 7.93
N PHE A 227 3.47 8.58 7.26
CA PHE A 227 4.65 7.95 7.83
C PHE A 227 5.85 8.87 7.68
N PHE A 228 6.79 8.77 8.61
CA PHE A 228 8.04 9.53 8.52
C PHE A 228 9.20 8.79 9.18
N ARG A 229 10.41 9.10 8.74
CA ARG A 229 11.65 8.55 9.29
C ARG A 229 12.39 9.61 10.09
N VAL A 230 12.96 9.20 11.20
CA VAL A 230 13.77 10.04 12.08
C VAL A 230 15.12 9.40 12.32
N CYS A 231 16.15 10.21 12.52
CA CYS A 231 17.49 9.76 12.85
C CYS A 231 18.11 10.64 13.94
N ASN A 232 19.39 10.40 14.24
CA ASN A 232 20.12 11.08 15.30
C ASN A 232 19.45 10.88 16.67
N ILE A 233 19.07 9.62 16.95
CA ILE A 233 18.42 9.18 18.18
C ILE A 233 19.39 8.31 18.95
N ASP A 234 19.56 8.59 20.25
CA ASP A 234 20.21 7.66 21.17
C ASP A 234 19.27 6.47 21.41
N SER A 235 19.41 5.46 20.53
CA SER A 235 18.56 4.28 20.52
C SER A 235 18.62 3.48 21.82
N GLU A 236 19.74 3.48 22.52
CA GLU A 236 19.91 2.76 23.80
C GLU A 236 19.02 3.39 24.87
N LYS A 237 19.08 4.71 25.02
CA LYS A 237 18.23 5.44 25.98
C LYS A 237 16.74 5.30 25.63
N LEU A 238 16.37 5.42 24.37
CA LEU A 238 15.00 5.25 23.93
C LEU A 238 14.46 3.86 24.23
N ILE A 239 15.23 2.81 23.91
CA ILE A 239 14.85 1.42 24.17
C ILE A 239 14.76 1.17 25.67
N ALA A 240 15.74 1.62 26.47
CA ALA A 240 15.75 1.46 27.92
C ALA A 240 14.50 2.10 28.57
N ASP A 241 14.09 3.29 28.11
CA ASP A 241 12.88 3.95 28.62
C ASP A 241 11.61 3.15 28.32
N ILE A 242 11.46 2.60 27.11
CA ILE A 242 10.31 1.76 26.78
C ILE A 242 10.34 0.46 27.57
N GLU A 243 11.48 -0.20 27.68
CA GLU A 243 11.62 -1.45 28.43
C GLU A 243 11.25 -1.28 29.92
N ALA A 244 11.65 -0.15 30.53
CA ALA A 244 11.29 0.19 31.90
C ALA A 244 9.77 0.43 32.08
N ASN A 245 9.08 0.93 31.06
CA ASN A 245 7.68 1.36 31.14
C ASN A 245 6.68 0.44 30.41
N LYS A 246 7.11 -0.55 29.61
CA LYS A 246 6.19 -1.42 28.83
C LYS A 246 5.20 -2.20 29.68
N HIS A 247 5.47 -2.40 30.97
CA HIS A 247 4.53 -3.03 31.91
C HIS A 247 3.24 -2.20 32.10
N THR A 248 3.27 -0.91 31.78
CA THR A 248 2.13 0.01 31.83
C THR A 248 1.23 -0.04 30.59
N PHE A 249 1.63 -0.79 29.54
CA PHE A 249 0.86 -0.89 28.31
C PHE A 249 -0.52 -1.52 28.56
N HIS A 250 -1.56 -0.83 28.11
CA HIS A 250 -2.93 -1.30 28.30
C HIS A 250 -3.84 -0.81 27.16
N LYS A 251 -5.06 -1.32 27.16
CA LYS A 251 -6.15 -0.84 26.31
C LYS A 251 -7.33 -0.45 27.19
N LYS A 252 -7.88 0.74 26.98
CA LYS A 252 -9.07 1.24 27.68
C LYS A 252 -10.06 1.78 26.67
N ASP A 253 -11.31 1.34 26.71
CA ASP A 253 -12.42 1.77 25.83
C ASP A 253 -12.05 1.73 24.33
N GLY A 254 -11.33 0.68 23.92
CA GLY A 254 -10.87 0.52 22.54
C GLY A 254 -9.63 1.34 22.16
N VAL A 255 -9.18 2.26 23.03
CA VAL A 255 -8.00 3.10 22.84
C VAL A 255 -6.76 2.40 23.38
N SER A 256 -5.68 2.37 22.58
CA SER A 256 -4.39 1.78 23.00
C SER A 256 -3.52 2.82 23.68
N TYR A 257 -2.98 2.45 24.84
CA TYR A 257 -1.95 3.18 25.59
C TYR A 257 -0.68 2.33 25.55
N ARG A 258 0.22 2.65 24.61
CA ARG A 258 1.47 1.91 24.36
C ARG A 258 2.66 2.85 24.41
N GLY A 259 3.58 2.76 23.48
CA GLY A 259 4.82 3.52 23.46
C GLY A 259 4.63 5.00 23.83
N PHE A 260 5.36 5.43 24.82
CA PHE A 260 5.41 6.81 25.32
C PHE A 260 4.08 7.40 25.81
N HIS A 261 3.04 6.58 26.06
CA HIS A 261 1.75 7.09 26.51
C HIS A 261 1.83 7.93 27.79
N TRP A 262 2.80 7.66 28.66
CA TRP A 262 3.06 8.42 29.89
C TRP A 262 3.56 9.84 29.58
N TYR A 263 4.34 10.03 28.54
CA TYR A 263 4.76 11.36 28.08
C TYR A 263 3.67 12.04 27.23
N VAL A 264 2.93 11.27 26.42
CA VAL A 264 1.78 11.81 25.66
C VAL A 264 0.74 12.39 26.62
N THR A 265 0.48 11.73 27.76
CA THR A 265 -0.43 12.28 28.78
C THR A 265 0.05 13.64 29.29
N LYS A 266 1.35 13.76 29.61
CA LYS A 266 1.93 15.05 30.04
C LYS A 266 1.85 16.13 28.95
N ALA A 267 2.09 15.76 27.70
CA ALA A 267 2.00 16.69 26.59
C ALA A 267 0.58 17.18 26.32
N ILE A 268 -0.44 16.31 26.54
CA ILE A 268 -1.84 16.70 26.48
C ILE A 268 -2.20 17.69 27.61
N GLU A 269 -1.76 17.42 28.83
CA GLU A 269 -1.96 18.31 29.97
C GLU A 269 -1.31 19.68 29.77
N ALA A 270 -0.19 19.71 29.04
CA ALA A 270 0.50 20.95 28.65
C ALA A 270 -0.09 21.65 27.42
N GLY A 271 -1.10 21.08 26.75
CA GLY A 271 -1.68 21.61 25.51
C GLY A 271 -0.77 21.48 24.28
N GLU A 272 0.21 20.57 24.31
CA GLU A 272 1.22 20.39 23.25
C GLU A 272 1.01 19.12 22.40
N TRP A 273 -0.06 18.37 22.68
CA TRP A 273 -0.46 17.20 21.90
C TRP A 273 -1.97 17.23 21.66
N ASP A 274 -2.35 17.64 20.47
CA ASP A 274 -3.74 17.71 19.99
C ASP A 274 -4.12 16.57 19.06
N LEU A 275 -3.22 15.57 18.90
CA LEU A 275 -3.43 14.46 17.99
C LEU A 275 -4.39 13.41 18.56
N PRO A 276 -5.13 12.68 17.69
CA PRO A 276 -6.14 11.71 18.13
C PRO A 276 -5.57 10.55 18.97
N ARG A 277 -4.32 10.14 18.75
CA ARG A 277 -3.73 9.00 19.49
C ARG A 277 -3.20 9.37 20.86
N ARG A 278 -3.29 8.41 21.80
CA ARG A 278 -2.79 8.52 23.18
C ARG A 278 -1.42 7.85 23.39
N CYS A 279 -0.74 7.54 22.32
CA CYS A 279 0.59 6.92 22.32
C CYS A 279 1.33 7.30 21.03
N LEU A 280 2.63 7.03 20.99
CA LEU A 280 3.43 7.15 19.79
C LEU A 280 4.15 5.83 19.51
N ASN A 281 3.89 5.20 18.36
CA ASN A 281 4.51 3.96 17.97
C ASN A 281 5.69 4.24 17.03
N MET A 282 6.85 3.71 17.40
CA MET A 282 8.08 3.79 16.62
C MET A 282 8.62 2.39 16.36
N TYR A 283 9.10 2.18 15.14
CA TYR A 283 9.73 0.94 14.71
C TYR A 283 11.20 1.22 14.41
N ARG A 284 12.10 0.44 14.97
CA ARG A 284 13.51 0.54 14.61
C ARG A 284 13.68 0.16 13.14
N GLY A 285 14.38 0.99 12.38
CA GLY A 285 14.73 0.74 11.00
C GLY A 285 15.91 -0.21 10.85
N VAL A 286 16.24 -0.53 9.62
CA VAL A 286 17.50 -1.16 9.25
C VAL A 286 18.58 -0.08 9.24
N GLY A 287 19.69 -0.33 9.91
CA GLY A 287 20.73 0.67 10.13
C GLY A 287 20.69 1.27 11.54
N GLN A 288 21.78 1.95 11.91
CA GLN A 288 21.91 2.53 13.24
C GLN A 288 21.08 3.81 13.34
N ASP A 289 20.37 3.94 14.48
CA ASP A 289 19.70 5.16 14.92
C ASP A 289 18.65 5.74 13.96
N VAL A 290 18.12 4.91 13.05
CA VAL A 290 16.99 5.25 12.19
C VAL A 290 15.72 4.61 12.72
N TRP A 291 14.68 5.41 12.85
CA TRP A 291 13.38 4.97 13.32
C TRP A 291 12.27 5.42 12.37
N LEU A 292 11.28 4.56 12.21
CA LEU A 292 10.05 4.82 11.46
C LEU A 292 8.93 5.12 12.44
N VAL A 293 8.20 6.20 12.19
CA VAL A 293 7.03 6.56 12.99
C VAL A 293 5.76 6.25 12.21
N ASN A 294 4.92 5.40 12.80
CA ASN A 294 3.57 5.06 12.32
C ASN A 294 2.55 5.43 13.38
N ASN A 295 2.14 6.69 13.41
CA ASN A 295 1.26 7.12 14.49
C ASN A 295 0.15 8.08 14.07
N GLY A 296 0.30 8.88 13.05
CA GLY A 296 -0.72 9.82 12.60
C GLY A 296 -2.07 9.16 12.32
N ARG A 297 -3.14 9.93 12.50
CA ARG A 297 -4.51 9.54 12.10
C ARG A 297 -5.23 10.74 11.51
N ILE A 298 -5.59 10.62 10.24
CA ILE A 298 -6.33 11.62 9.49
C ILE A 298 -7.65 10.97 9.08
N PRO A 299 -8.74 11.23 9.83
CA PRO A 299 -10.03 10.58 9.57
C PRO A 299 -10.75 11.22 8.38
N GLY A 300 -11.67 10.46 7.76
CA GLY A 300 -12.56 10.96 6.71
C GLY A 300 -11.88 11.24 5.38
N VAL A 301 -10.72 10.64 5.12
CA VAL A 301 -9.99 10.82 3.86
C VAL A 301 -10.54 9.91 2.79
N ASP A 302 -11.07 10.49 1.73
CA ASP A 302 -11.37 9.81 0.48
C ASP A 302 -10.21 10.02 -0.50
N ALA A 303 -9.38 9.00 -0.68
CA ALA A 303 -8.23 9.09 -1.59
C ALA A 303 -8.61 8.95 -3.08
N THR A 304 -9.89 8.82 -3.39
CA THR A 304 -10.40 8.90 -4.77
C THR A 304 -10.79 10.32 -5.16
N ASP A 305 -10.69 11.26 -4.22
CA ASP A 305 -10.90 12.69 -4.41
C ASP A 305 -9.61 13.50 -4.15
N ALA A 306 -9.26 14.35 -5.12
CA ALA A 306 -8.00 15.09 -5.08
C ALA A 306 -7.95 16.15 -3.96
N GLU A 307 -9.07 16.79 -3.64
CA GLU A 307 -9.14 17.80 -2.57
C GLU A 307 -8.99 17.15 -1.20
N SER A 308 -9.67 16.02 -0.98
CA SER A 308 -9.57 15.22 0.24
C SER A 308 -8.14 14.68 0.43
N LEU A 309 -7.52 14.18 -0.64
CA LEU A 309 -6.14 13.69 -0.60
C LEU A 309 -5.15 14.83 -0.32
N SER A 310 -5.32 16.00 -0.94
CA SER A 310 -4.50 17.18 -0.69
C SER A 310 -4.60 17.67 0.75
N HIS A 311 -5.81 17.70 1.32
CA HIS A 311 -6.01 17.98 2.74
C HIS A 311 -5.24 16.98 3.62
N ALA A 312 -5.33 15.68 3.31
CA ALA A 312 -4.64 14.64 4.07
C ALA A 312 -3.11 14.78 4.05
N GLU A 313 -2.55 15.21 2.91
CA GLU A 313 -1.11 15.49 2.78
C GLU A 313 -0.67 16.65 3.68
N VAL A 314 -1.43 17.74 3.70
CA VAL A 314 -1.12 18.92 4.54
C VAL A 314 -1.27 18.58 6.02
N GLU A 315 -2.38 17.95 6.41
CA GLU A 315 -2.64 17.52 7.78
C GLU A 315 -1.61 16.51 8.27
N GLY A 316 -1.21 15.57 7.41
CA GLY A 316 -0.16 14.60 7.74
C GLY A 316 1.18 15.24 8.09
N ARG A 317 1.58 16.29 7.36
CA ARG A 317 2.80 17.07 7.68
C ARG A 317 2.65 17.87 8.96
N HIS A 318 1.46 18.42 9.23
CA HIS A 318 1.18 19.08 10.50
C HIS A 318 1.31 18.10 11.68
N GLN A 319 0.67 16.93 11.61
CA GLN A 319 0.80 15.90 12.64
C GLN A 319 2.25 15.42 12.83
N THR A 320 3.02 15.33 11.75
CA THR A 320 4.46 15.00 11.82
C THR A 320 5.22 16.06 12.63
N LYS A 321 4.94 17.35 12.42
CA LYS A 321 5.58 18.43 13.20
C LYS A 321 5.28 18.29 14.69
N VAL A 322 4.01 18.10 15.07
CA VAL A 322 3.62 17.91 16.48
C VAL A 322 4.35 16.73 17.10
N MET A 323 4.43 15.61 16.39
CA MET A 323 5.13 14.41 16.86
C MET A 323 6.65 14.64 16.98
N MET A 324 7.27 15.39 16.09
CA MET A 324 8.70 15.73 16.19
C MET A 324 9.01 16.65 17.38
N ASP A 325 8.18 17.66 17.62
CA ASP A 325 8.32 18.56 18.76
C ASP A 325 8.16 17.78 20.08
N PHE A 326 7.18 16.85 20.14
CA PHE A 326 7.00 15.94 21.26
C PHE A 326 8.22 15.03 21.49
N LEU A 327 8.74 14.39 20.44
CA LEU A 327 9.92 13.52 20.55
C LEU A 327 11.10 14.25 21.18
N ARG A 328 11.42 15.43 20.66
CA ARG A 328 12.57 16.24 21.13
C ARG A 328 12.42 16.71 22.57
N LYS A 329 11.21 17.03 22.99
CA LYS A 329 10.94 17.60 24.31
C LYS A 329 10.78 16.54 25.40
N TYR A 330 10.09 15.44 25.09
CA TYR A 330 9.62 14.51 26.12
C TYR A 330 10.34 13.16 26.14
N VAL A 331 10.84 12.69 24.98
CA VAL A 331 11.30 11.30 24.86
C VAL A 331 12.83 11.20 25.09
N PRO A 332 13.27 10.39 26.07
CA PRO A 332 14.70 10.14 26.30
C PRO A 332 15.37 9.63 25.02
N GLY A 333 16.56 10.17 24.74
CA GLY A 333 17.32 9.83 23.54
C GLY A 333 16.91 10.58 22.27
N CYS A 334 15.80 11.36 22.28
CA CYS A 334 15.29 12.05 21.10
C CYS A 334 15.54 13.57 21.08
N LYS A 335 16.26 14.15 22.05
CA LYS A 335 16.48 15.61 22.15
C LYS A 335 16.99 16.22 20.84
N ASP A 336 17.91 15.53 20.19
CA ASP A 336 18.56 15.99 18.97
C ASP A 336 18.04 15.26 17.71
N ALA A 337 16.85 14.65 17.80
CA ALA A 337 16.25 13.90 16.70
C ALA A 337 16.04 14.76 15.46
N ILE A 338 16.38 14.21 14.31
CA ILE A 338 16.26 14.87 13.00
C ILE A 338 15.17 14.18 12.19
N LEU A 339 14.23 14.95 11.65
CA LEU A 339 13.29 14.46 10.65
C LEU A 339 14.06 14.21 9.35
N MET A 340 14.23 12.94 8.98
CA MET A 340 14.90 12.58 7.73
C MET A 340 14.00 12.89 6.52
N CYS A 341 12.81 12.33 6.53
CA CYS A 341 11.80 12.52 5.48
C CYS A 341 10.41 12.11 5.97
N THR A 342 9.39 12.68 5.35
CA THR A 342 8.03 12.15 5.35
C THR A 342 7.81 11.29 4.12
N GLY A 343 6.81 10.42 4.13
CA GLY A 343 6.32 9.82 2.89
C GLY A 343 6.00 10.92 1.86
N SER A 344 6.28 10.66 0.60
CA SER A 344 5.90 11.55 -0.49
C SER A 344 4.39 11.50 -0.79
N THR A 345 3.70 10.55 -0.16
CA THR A 345 2.24 10.43 -0.14
C THR A 345 1.76 9.84 1.18
N VAL A 346 0.56 10.21 1.62
CA VAL A 346 -0.05 9.63 2.82
C VAL A 346 -0.36 8.14 2.60
N GLY A 347 -0.22 7.35 3.66
CA GLY A 347 -0.60 5.95 3.67
C GLY A 347 -2.12 5.78 3.71
N ILE A 348 -2.70 5.33 2.62
CA ILE A 348 -4.13 5.06 2.47
C ILE A 348 -4.40 3.59 2.77
N ARG A 349 -5.35 3.34 3.67
CA ARG A 349 -5.71 1.97 4.10
C ARG A 349 -6.82 1.37 3.28
N GLU A 350 -7.77 2.19 2.85
CA GLU A 350 -9.02 1.76 2.25
C GLU A 350 -9.56 2.82 1.30
N THR A 351 -10.11 2.39 0.19
CA THR A 351 -10.92 3.19 -0.73
C THR A 351 -12.00 2.30 -1.34
N ARG A 352 -11.95 2.01 -2.65
CA ARG A 352 -12.90 1.15 -3.34
C ARG A 352 -12.55 -0.32 -3.15
N HIS A 353 -13.56 -1.12 -2.84
CA HIS A 353 -13.56 -2.58 -2.92
C HIS A 353 -14.26 -2.95 -4.22
N VAL A 354 -13.51 -3.51 -5.17
CA VAL A 354 -14.02 -3.83 -6.50
C VAL A 354 -14.74 -5.19 -6.47
N SER A 355 -15.87 -5.31 -7.13
CA SER A 355 -16.56 -6.59 -7.24
C SER A 355 -15.83 -7.55 -8.17
N GLY A 356 -15.51 -8.74 -7.68
CA GLY A 356 -14.95 -9.85 -8.44
C GLY A 356 -15.94 -10.97 -8.65
N GLU A 357 -15.50 -12.05 -9.31
CA GLU A 357 -16.30 -13.27 -9.52
C GLU A 357 -16.59 -14.03 -8.21
N ALA A 358 -15.73 -13.84 -7.19
CA ALA A 358 -15.98 -14.20 -5.80
C ALA A 358 -15.64 -13.03 -4.89
N MET A 359 -16.04 -13.10 -3.64
CA MET A 359 -15.77 -12.09 -2.62
C MET A 359 -15.19 -12.76 -1.38
N LEU A 360 -14.06 -12.27 -0.89
CA LEU A 360 -13.49 -12.69 0.38
C LEU A 360 -14.39 -12.20 1.52
N LYS A 361 -14.90 -13.12 2.33
CA LYS A 361 -15.82 -12.82 3.44
C LYS A 361 -15.08 -12.77 4.78
N VAL A 362 -15.58 -11.96 5.70
CA VAL A 362 -15.04 -11.87 7.07
C VAL A 362 -15.09 -13.21 7.78
N ASP A 363 -16.19 -13.93 7.64
CA ASP A 363 -16.39 -15.23 8.28
C ASP A 363 -15.38 -16.27 7.74
N ASP A 364 -15.08 -16.25 6.44
CA ASP A 364 -14.08 -17.15 5.83
C ASP A 364 -12.67 -16.83 6.39
N VAL A 365 -12.33 -15.57 6.55
CA VAL A 365 -11.06 -15.14 7.17
C VAL A 365 -10.98 -15.61 8.61
N ILE A 366 -12.01 -15.34 9.42
CA ILE A 366 -12.01 -15.70 10.84
C ILE A 366 -11.95 -17.21 11.06
N ASN A 367 -12.68 -17.99 10.25
CA ASN A 367 -12.77 -19.43 10.39
C ASN A 367 -11.66 -20.20 9.66
N GLY A 368 -10.77 -19.50 8.94
CA GLY A 368 -9.62 -20.12 8.28
C GLY A 368 -10.01 -20.98 7.07
N VAL A 369 -11.03 -20.53 6.31
CA VAL A 369 -11.46 -21.23 5.10
C VAL A 369 -10.38 -21.13 4.03
N VAL A 370 -10.05 -22.26 3.40
CA VAL A 370 -9.08 -22.35 2.29
C VAL A 370 -9.80 -22.92 1.06
N PRO A 371 -10.18 -22.05 0.10
CA PRO A 371 -10.76 -22.50 -1.17
C PRO A 371 -9.81 -23.37 -1.99
N GLU A 372 -10.34 -24.27 -2.82
CA GLU A 372 -9.52 -25.13 -3.69
C GLU A 372 -8.66 -24.35 -4.71
N ASP A 373 -9.13 -23.18 -5.11
CA ASP A 373 -8.43 -22.25 -6.02
C ASP A 373 -7.68 -21.14 -5.28
N SER A 374 -7.30 -21.40 -4.03
CA SER A 374 -6.55 -20.46 -3.19
C SER A 374 -5.20 -20.11 -3.79
N VAL A 375 -4.94 -18.86 -4.05
CA VAL A 375 -3.72 -18.38 -4.72
C VAL A 375 -2.63 -17.92 -3.76
N PHE A 376 -2.95 -17.71 -2.51
CA PHE A 376 -2.03 -17.54 -1.39
C PHE A 376 -2.75 -17.78 -0.06
N LEU A 377 -1.96 -18.02 0.98
CA LEU A 377 -2.43 -18.11 2.36
C LEU A 377 -1.99 -16.88 3.15
N ALA A 378 -2.82 -16.44 4.10
CA ALA A 378 -2.51 -15.35 5.00
C ALA A 378 -2.97 -15.67 6.42
N ALA A 379 -2.34 -15.06 7.41
CA ALA A 379 -2.69 -15.20 8.82
C ALA A 379 -2.96 -13.86 9.51
N ASN A 380 -2.99 -12.77 8.74
CA ASN A 380 -3.31 -11.45 9.27
C ASN A 380 -4.74 -11.43 9.81
N SER A 381 -4.88 -10.90 11.01
CA SER A 381 -6.19 -10.68 11.62
C SER A 381 -6.97 -9.59 10.91
N VAL A 382 -8.29 -9.62 11.05
CA VAL A 382 -9.15 -8.53 10.59
C VAL A 382 -8.82 -7.27 11.39
N ASP A 383 -8.25 -6.25 10.73
CA ASP A 383 -7.78 -5.00 11.34
C ASP A 383 -8.49 -3.80 10.71
N VAL A 384 -9.52 -3.34 11.39
CA VAL A 384 -10.33 -2.18 11.00
C VAL A 384 -10.04 -1.02 11.94
N HIS A 385 -9.44 0.03 11.39
CA HIS A 385 -9.19 1.26 12.13
C HIS A 385 -10.44 2.14 12.16
N GLY A 386 -10.61 2.83 13.29
CA GLY A 386 -11.75 3.63 13.70
C GLY A 386 -12.48 4.40 12.63
N GLY A 387 -13.73 4.71 12.88
CA GLY A 387 -14.61 5.33 11.91
C GLY A 387 -14.95 6.78 12.22
N LYS A 388 -15.90 7.31 11.48
CA LYS A 388 -16.38 8.69 11.50
C LYS A 388 -16.65 9.25 12.90
N ASN A 389 -17.13 8.40 13.85
CA ASN A 389 -17.53 8.83 15.19
C ASN A 389 -16.43 8.65 16.24
N ASN A 390 -15.40 7.85 15.99
CA ASN A 390 -14.25 7.70 16.88
C ASN A 390 -13.01 7.21 16.14
N PRO A 391 -12.16 8.13 15.66
CA PRO A 391 -10.94 7.77 14.91
C PRO A 391 -9.88 7.07 15.78
N MET A 392 -10.03 7.06 17.10
CA MET A 392 -9.07 6.44 18.02
C MET A 392 -9.29 4.94 18.19
N VAL A 393 -10.51 4.45 17.99
CA VAL A 393 -10.86 3.04 18.19
C VAL A 393 -10.41 2.20 16.99
N SER A 394 -9.86 1.04 17.25
CA SER A 394 -9.58 0.01 16.24
C SER A 394 -10.23 -1.30 16.67
N SER A 395 -10.92 -1.93 15.73
CA SER A 395 -11.42 -3.30 15.85
C SER A 395 -10.35 -4.25 15.34
N TYR A 396 -10.04 -5.26 16.12
CA TYR A 396 -9.07 -6.29 15.77
C TYR A 396 -9.66 -7.65 16.11
N GLN A 397 -9.89 -8.49 15.10
CA GLN A 397 -10.42 -9.84 15.29
C GLN A 397 -9.37 -10.86 14.83
N THR A 398 -8.94 -11.70 15.76
CA THR A 398 -7.97 -12.76 15.51
C THR A 398 -8.64 -13.91 14.76
N ILE A 399 -7.97 -14.49 13.79
CA ILE A 399 -8.42 -15.70 13.09
C ILE A 399 -8.43 -16.92 14.04
N ASN A 400 -9.31 -17.88 13.78
CA ASN A 400 -9.43 -19.09 14.58
C ASN A 400 -8.45 -20.20 14.18
N ALA A 401 -8.05 -20.23 12.90
CA ALA A 401 -7.11 -21.20 12.33
C ALA A 401 -5.67 -20.63 12.25
N ASN A 402 -4.70 -21.41 11.78
CA ASN A 402 -3.32 -20.94 11.56
C ASN A 402 -3.20 -20.03 10.34
N TRP A 403 -4.08 -20.17 9.35
CA TRP A 403 -4.17 -19.34 8.16
C TRP A 403 -5.57 -19.45 7.52
N TYR A 404 -5.82 -18.62 6.54
CA TYR A 404 -6.95 -18.69 5.61
C TYR A 404 -6.43 -18.52 4.17
N GLY A 405 -7.23 -18.93 3.20
CA GLY A 405 -6.89 -18.81 1.79
C GLY A 405 -7.66 -17.70 1.08
N VAL A 406 -7.13 -17.21 -0.03
CA VAL A 406 -7.80 -16.25 -0.90
C VAL A 406 -8.01 -16.87 -2.29
N SER A 407 -9.28 -17.03 -2.70
CA SER A 407 -9.66 -17.57 -3.99
C SER A 407 -9.15 -16.71 -5.14
N TYR A 408 -8.68 -17.34 -6.22
CA TYR A 408 -8.37 -16.68 -7.48
C TYR A 408 -9.52 -15.80 -7.98
N ARG A 409 -10.76 -16.25 -7.80
CA ARG A 409 -11.97 -15.55 -8.25
C ARG A 409 -12.16 -14.18 -7.60
N CYS A 410 -11.55 -13.93 -6.45
CA CYS A 410 -11.51 -12.59 -5.83
C CYS A 410 -10.64 -11.59 -6.62
N LEU A 411 -9.76 -12.07 -7.49
CA LEU A 411 -8.88 -11.25 -8.33
C LEU A 411 -9.42 -11.08 -9.76
N VAL A 412 -10.52 -11.74 -10.14
CA VAL A 412 -11.14 -11.64 -11.47
C VAL A 412 -12.26 -10.60 -11.42
N ALA A 413 -12.13 -9.49 -12.14
CA ALA A 413 -13.12 -8.42 -12.14
C ALA A 413 -14.47 -8.90 -12.70
N LYS A 414 -15.58 -8.54 -12.03
CA LYS A 414 -16.93 -8.92 -12.46
C LYS A 414 -17.40 -8.04 -13.63
N GLY A 415 -17.92 -8.67 -14.67
CA GLY A 415 -18.58 -7.97 -15.78
C GLY A 415 -17.65 -7.37 -16.84
N VAL A 416 -16.33 -7.33 -16.59
CA VAL A 416 -15.33 -6.88 -17.58
C VAL A 416 -14.34 -8.01 -17.84
N GLU A 417 -14.30 -8.50 -19.07
CA GLU A 417 -13.35 -9.54 -19.46
C GLU A 417 -11.92 -8.99 -19.56
N ASN A 418 -10.92 -9.86 -19.41
CA ASN A 418 -9.50 -9.56 -19.50
C ASN A 418 -9.00 -8.53 -18.47
N LEU A 419 -9.72 -8.38 -17.34
CA LEU A 419 -9.36 -7.51 -16.22
C LEU A 419 -9.13 -8.33 -14.95
N LEU A 420 -7.93 -8.19 -14.38
CA LEU A 420 -7.55 -8.74 -13.09
C LEU A 420 -7.33 -7.62 -12.08
N LEU A 421 -7.51 -7.93 -10.80
CA LEU A 421 -7.32 -7.04 -9.65
C LEU A 421 -6.13 -7.52 -8.82
N ALA A 422 -5.32 -6.60 -8.30
CA ALA A 422 -4.25 -6.93 -7.39
C ALA A 422 -4.02 -5.84 -6.33
N GLY A 423 -3.97 -6.23 -5.06
CA GLY A 423 -3.74 -5.31 -3.95
C GLY A 423 -5.01 -4.91 -3.19
N ARG A 424 -5.06 -3.69 -2.67
CA ARG A 424 -6.14 -3.19 -1.80
C ARG A 424 -7.53 -3.23 -2.43
N CYS A 425 -7.60 -3.13 -3.75
CA CYS A 425 -8.85 -3.12 -4.52
C CYS A 425 -9.45 -4.51 -4.80
N LEU A 426 -8.88 -5.59 -4.25
CA LEU A 426 -9.44 -6.94 -4.43
C LEU A 426 -10.92 -7.00 -4.04
N SER A 427 -11.62 -8.02 -4.56
CA SER A 427 -13.00 -8.29 -4.16
C SER A 427 -13.06 -8.91 -2.76
N GLY A 428 -13.53 -8.14 -1.81
CA GLY A 428 -13.68 -8.55 -0.42
C GLY A 428 -14.65 -7.64 0.33
N GLU A 429 -15.29 -8.19 1.35
CA GLU A 429 -15.99 -7.36 2.33
C GLU A 429 -14.99 -6.36 2.94
N PRO A 430 -15.38 -5.11 3.24
CA PRO A 430 -14.47 -4.09 3.74
C PRO A 430 -13.60 -4.53 4.92
N ALA A 431 -14.21 -5.25 5.89
CA ALA A 431 -13.47 -5.76 7.04
C ALA A 431 -12.52 -6.91 6.67
N ALA A 432 -12.90 -7.80 5.75
CA ALA A 432 -12.04 -8.87 5.23
C ALA A 432 -10.84 -8.30 4.46
N ALA A 433 -11.07 -7.27 3.64
CA ALA A 433 -9.99 -6.54 2.96
C ALA A 433 -8.97 -5.96 3.95
N GLY A 434 -9.44 -5.55 5.14
CA GLY A 434 -8.58 -5.11 6.25
C GLY A 434 -7.50 -6.13 6.66
N ALA A 435 -7.73 -7.42 6.45
CA ALA A 435 -6.80 -8.49 6.77
C ALA A 435 -5.75 -8.73 5.67
N VAL A 436 -6.08 -8.47 4.39
CA VAL A 436 -5.22 -8.80 3.24
C VAL A 436 -4.61 -7.60 2.52
N ARG A 437 -4.96 -6.37 2.94
CA ARG A 437 -4.42 -5.12 2.35
C ARG A 437 -2.97 -4.84 2.69
N VAL A 438 -2.39 -5.56 3.64
CA VAL A 438 -0.99 -5.40 4.02
C VAL A 438 -0.06 -5.91 2.91
N MET A 439 1.16 -5.38 2.86
CA MET A 439 2.03 -5.52 1.69
C MET A 439 2.39 -6.97 1.31
N PRO A 440 2.73 -7.88 2.24
CA PRO A 440 3.04 -9.26 1.85
C PRO A 440 1.87 -9.97 1.14
N PRO A 441 0.62 -9.98 1.64
CA PRO A 441 -0.54 -10.45 0.89
C PRO A 441 -0.73 -9.74 -0.47
N CYS A 442 -0.54 -8.42 -0.54
CA CYS A 442 -0.63 -7.68 -1.81
C CYS A 442 0.41 -8.14 -2.83
N MET A 443 1.65 -8.42 -2.40
CA MET A 443 2.70 -8.97 -3.27
C MET A 443 2.34 -10.38 -3.77
N ALA A 444 1.77 -11.21 -2.91
CA ALA A 444 1.28 -12.54 -3.29
C ALA A 444 0.10 -12.47 -4.28
N MET A 445 -0.84 -11.53 -4.07
CA MET A 445 -1.91 -11.24 -5.06
C MET A 445 -1.32 -10.83 -6.41
N GLY A 446 -0.31 -9.97 -6.40
CA GLY A 446 0.39 -9.53 -7.59
C GLY A 446 1.01 -10.72 -8.33
N GLN A 447 1.76 -11.57 -7.64
CA GLN A 447 2.32 -12.78 -8.23
C GLN A 447 1.23 -13.67 -8.85
N ALA A 448 0.11 -13.85 -8.15
CA ALA A 448 -1.01 -14.65 -8.65
C ALA A 448 -1.65 -14.04 -9.90
N ALA A 449 -1.97 -12.75 -9.88
CA ALA A 449 -2.59 -12.05 -11.01
C ALA A 449 -1.67 -12.04 -12.25
N GLY A 450 -0.38 -11.76 -12.07
CA GLY A 450 0.60 -11.80 -13.16
C GLY A 450 0.78 -13.19 -13.76
N THR A 451 0.89 -14.21 -12.92
CA THR A 451 0.96 -15.62 -13.36
C THR A 451 -0.31 -16.03 -14.10
N ALA A 452 -1.49 -15.65 -13.57
CA ALA A 452 -2.77 -15.93 -14.23
C ALA A 452 -2.86 -15.26 -15.61
N ALA A 453 -2.47 -14.00 -15.74
CA ALA A 453 -2.46 -13.29 -17.01
C ALA A 453 -1.60 -14.01 -18.06
N ALA A 454 -0.38 -14.39 -17.69
CA ALA A 454 0.51 -15.12 -18.61
C ALA A 454 -0.03 -16.52 -18.96
N LEU A 455 -0.61 -17.25 -18.01
CA LEU A 455 -1.25 -18.55 -18.28
C LEU A 455 -2.41 -18.39 -19.25
N CYS A 456 -3.29 -17.39 -19.08
CA CYS A 456 -4.38 -17.12 -20.01
C CYS A 456 -3.89 -16.96 -21.45
N LEU A 457 -2.81 -16.20 -21.64
CA LEU A 457 -2.20 -15.99 -22.94
C LEU A 457 -1.64 -17.31 -23.52
N LYS A 458 -0.99 -18.10 -22.66
CA LYS A 458 -0.36 -19.37 -23.07
C LYS A 458 -1.37 -20.40 -23.51
N VAL A 459 -2.52 -20.50 -22.85
CA VAL A 459 -3.55 -21.51 -23.15
C VAL A 459 -4.71 -20.95 -24.00
N GLY A 460 -4.67 -19.69 -24.40
CA GLY A 460 -5.69 -19.06 -25.26
C GLY A 460 -7.05 -18.89 -24.57
N THR A 461 -7.06 -18.56 -23.26
CA THR A 461 -8.28 -18.39 -22.48
C THR A 461 -8.38 -16.99 -21.86
N THR A 462 -9.50 -16.69 -21.17
CA THR A 462 -9.68 -15.44 -20.42
C THR A 462 -9.45 -15.66 -18.92
N PRO A 463 -9.16 -14.60 -18.14
CA PRO A 463 -9.06 -14.71 -16.68
C PRO A 463 -10.27 -15.36 -16.02
N ARG A 464 -11.49 -15.11 -16.53
CA ARG A 464 -12.72 -15.71 -16.02
C ARG A 464 -12.78 -17.22 -16.28
N ALA A 465 -12.32 -17.66 -17.45
CA ALA A 465 -12.36 -19.05 -17.86
C ALA A 465 -11.13 -19.86 -17.43
N LEU A 466 -10.08 -19.21 -16.90
CA LEU A 466 -8.89 -19.92 -16.43
C LEU A 466 -9.23 -20.86 -15.28
N GLU A 467 -8.80 -22.09 -15.39
CA GLU A 467 -8.95 -23.10 -14.35
C GLU A 467 -8.05 -22.79 -13.14
N GLY A 468 -8.67 -22.55 -11.96
CA GLY A 468 -7.95 -22.18 -10.75
C GLY A 468 -6.88 -23.21 -10.33
N LYS A 469 -7.14 -24.50 -10.51
CA LYS A 469 -6.18 -25.58 -10.20
C LYS A 469 -4.90 -25.50 -11.03
N MET A 470 -4.98 -25.05 -12.29
CA MET A 470 -3.80 -24.82 -13.12
C MET A 470 -2.93 -23.69 -12.57
N LEU A 471 -3.56 -22.61 -12.14
CA LEU A 471 -2.87 -21.47 -11.52
C LEU A 471 -2.20 -21.89 -10.20
N VAL A 472 -2.94 -22.56 -9.32
CA VAL A 472 -2.43 -23.08 -8.03
C VAL A 472 -1.19 -23.94 -8.23
N LYS A 473 -1.24 -24.89 -9.17
CA LYS A 473 -0.10 -25.75 -9.51
C LYS A 473 1.11 -24.94 -9.98
N THR A 474 0.87 -23.93 -10.81
CA THR A 474 1.95 -23.08 -11.33
C THR A 474 2.58 -22.22 -10.24
N LEU A 475 1.76 -21.62 -9.36
CA LEU A 475 2.24 -20.83 -8.21
C LEU A 475 3.06 -21.69 -7.24
N ALA A 476 2.60 -22.91 -6.94
CA ALA A 476 3.35 -23.83 -6.09
C ALA A 476 4.73 -24.17 -6.70
N ALA A 477 4.81 -24.41 -8.02
CA ALA A 477 6.08 -24.61 -8.72
C ALA A 477 7.00 -23.39 -8.70
N GLN A 478 6.45 -22.18 -8.49
CA GLN A 478 7.18 -20.92 -8.34
C GLN A 478 7.52 -20.57 -6.88
N GLY A 479 7.37 -21.52 -5.97
CA GLY A 479 7.73 -21.38 -4.55
C GLY A 479 6.64 -20.75 -3.66
N ALA A 480 5.43 -20.52 -4.15
CA ALA A 480 4.32 -20.13 -3.29
C ALA A 480 3.95 -21.29 -2.35
N PHE A 481 3.66 -20.94 -1.08
CA PHE A 481 3.13 -21.91 -0.12
C PHE A 481 1.59 -21.84 -0.16
N LEU A 482 0.95 -22.96 -0.44
CA LEU A 482 -0.52 -23.03 -0.63
C LEU A 482 -1.21 -24.06 0.28
N GLY A 483 -0.46 -24.60 1.26
CA GLY A 483 -0.92 -25.59 2.23
C GLY A 483 -0.36 -26.99 2.02
#